data_3b4aeb5cf45767b6610a8e6698ba8dc6
#
_entry.id   3b4aeb5cf45767b6610a8e6698ba8dc6
#
_cell.length_a   1.000
_cell.length_b   1.000
_cell.length_c   1.000
_cell.angle_alpha   90.00
_cell.angle_beta   90.00
_cell.angle_gamma   90.00
#
_symmetry.space_group_name_H-M   'P 1'
#
loop_
_entity.id
_entity.type
_entity.pdbx_description
1 polymer ?
#
loop_
_entity_poly.entity_id
_entity_poly.type
_entity_poly.pdbx_seq_one_letter_code
_entity_poly.pdbx_strand_id
1 'polypeptide(L)'
;SAPDIARAVNACFAARGWPELEVAYVESYIGNGPRRLIADIMVDRGLPSDPETVDAAMKGYLDAYSQDPAGRCRLFDHVREDLAALHGAGIRLGICTNKPHELTARILDLLDLARYFDVALGADAVPACKPDPGHLLAVAEAMQLEPGTYAYVGDTRVDQATARAAGIPFFVVPWGTGPGVEVPAQNRLSRLADLIAPTAVAAQ
;
A
#
# COMPACT_ATOMS: atom_id res chain seq x y z
N SER A 1 2.38 -0.45 -8.99
CA SER A 1 3.14 0.82 -8.78
C SER A 1 4.66 0.63 -8.70
N ALA A 2 5.18 -0.60 -8.54
CA ALA A 2 6.62 -0.86 -8.43
C ALA A 2 7.47 -0.24 -9.55
N PRO A 3 7.08 -0.29 -10.83
CA PRO A 3 7.85 0.35 -11.91
C PRO A 3 7.99 1.87 -11.77
N ASP A 4 6.95 2.56 -11.27
CA ASP A 4 7.00 4.02 -11.06
C ASP A 4 7.85 4.38 -9.85
N ILE A 5 7.78 3.57 -8.79
CA ILE A 5 8.65 3.70 -7.60
C ILE A 5 10.11 3.51 -8.01
N ALA A 6 10.43 2.44 -8.74
CA ALA A 6 11.80 2.16 -9.18
C ALA A 6 12.34 3.28 -10.10
N ARG A 7 11.53 3.80 -11.03
CA ARG A 7 11.87 4.96 -11.84
C ARG A 7 12.26 6.16 -10.98
N ALA A 8 11.45 6.46 -9.97
CA ALA A 8 11.69 7.61 -9.09
C ALA A 8 12.92 7.42 -8.20
N VAL A 9 13.15 6.20 -7.68
CA VAL A 9 14.39 5.86 -6.95
C VAL A 9 15.60 6.05 -7.84
N ASN A 10 15.56 5.52 -9.07
CA ASN A 10 16.66 5.63 -10.03
C ASN A 10 16.93 7.08 -10.46
N ALA A 11 15.91 7.91 -10.63
CA ALA A 11 16.09 9.34 -10.90
C ALA A 11 16.80 10.05 -9.73
N CYS A 12 16.41 9.75 -8.49
CA CYS A 12 17.06 10.25 -7.30
C CYS A 12 18.51 9.77 -7.18
N PHE A 13 18.79 8.51 -7.52
CA PHE A 13 20.13 7.91 -7.46
C PHE A 13 21.05 8.48 -8.54
N ALA A 14 20.54 8.60 -9.77
CA ALA A 14 21.30 9.20 -10.89
C ALA A 14 21.74 10.65 -10.57
N ALA A 15 20.89 11.45 -9.95
CA ALA A 15 21.23 12.81 -9.53
C ALA A 15 22.36 12.87 -8.48
N ARG A 16 22.69 11.75 -7.85
CA ARG A 16 23.77 11.60 -6.85
C ARG A 16 24.97 10.80 -7.37
N GLY A 17 24.94 10.37 -8.64
CA GLY A 17 25.97 9.50 -9.22
C GLY A 17 25.95 8.08 -8.65
N TRP A 18 24.84 7.64 -8.06
CA TRP A 18 24.68 6.29 -7.54
C TRP A 18 24.18 5.31 -8.63
N PRO A 19 24.51 4.01 -8.51
CA PRO A 19 24.15 3.03 -9.52
C PRO A 19 22.64 2.88 -9.72
N GLU A 20 22.24 2.61 -10.96
CA GLU A 20 20.85 2.23 -11.28
C GLU A 20 20.49 0.86 -10.69
N LEU A 21 19.23 0.70 -10.31
CA LEU A 21 18.67 -0.46 -9.66
C LEU A 21 17.57 -1.09 -10.51
N GLU A 22 17.55 -2.41 -10.56
CA GLU A 22 16.50 -3.19 -11.21
C GLU A 22 15.15 -3.01 -10.50
N VAL A 23 14.06 -3.04 -11.27
CA VAL A 23 12.68 -2.89 -10.72
C VAL A 23 12.40 -3.93 -9.63
N ALA A 24 12.70 -5.21 -9.89
CA ALA A 24 12.46 -6.29 -8.94
C ALA A 24 13.27 -6.12 -7.63
N TYR A 25 14.48 -5.55 -7.72
CA TYR A 25 15.28 -5.24 -6.54
C TYR A 25 14.59 -4.15 -5.68
N VAL A 26 14.17 -3.05 -6.29
CA VAL A 26 13.46 -1.96 -5.58
C VAL A 26 12.14 -2.48 -5.00
N GLU A 27 11.40 -3.31 -5.75
CA GLU A 27 10.12 -3.87 -5.33
C GLU A 27 10.23 -4.66 -4.03
N SER A 28 11.34 -5.38 -3.81
CA SER A 28 11.57 -6.17 -2.59
C SER A 28 11.64 -5.35 -1.30
N TYR A 29 11.83 -4.02 -1.40
CA TYR A 29 11.87 -3.09 -0.27
C TYR A 29 10.56 -2.31 -0.09
N ILE A 30 9.55 -2.48 -0.99
CA ILE A 30 8.28 -1.76 -0.90
C ILE A 30 7.43 -2.32 0.25
N GLY A 31 6.80 -1.43 1.02
CA GLY A 31 5.84 -1.80 2.08
C GLY A 31 5.93 -0.90 3.32
N ASN A 32 7.14 -0.54 3.74
CA ASN A 32 7.38 0.19 4.99
C ASN A 32 7.45 1.73 4.82
N GLY A 33 6.95 2.24 3.69
CA GLY A 33 6.93 3.67 3.39
C GLY A 33 8.24 4.20 2.78
N PRO A 34 8.22 5.45 2.28
CA PRO A 34 9.28 6.00 1.43
C PRO A 34 10.62 6.15 2.15
N ARG A 35 10.63 6.59 3.40
CA ARG A 35 11.88 6.79 4.15
C ARG A 35 12.58 5.46 4.40
N ARG A 36 11.82 4.42 4.77
CA ARG A 36 12.37 3.09 5.03
C ARG A 36 12.86 2.43 3.75
N LEU A 37 12.09 2.54 2.65
CA LEU A 37 12.51 2.10 1.32
C LEU A 37 13.89 2.65 0.95
N ILE A 38 14.08 3.97 1.02
CA ILE A 38 15.34 4.63 0.66
C ILE A 38 16.47 4.22 1.61
N ALA A 39 16.22 4.25 2.93
CA ALA A 39 17.23 3.91 3.93
C ALA A 39 17.73 2.47 3.77
N ASP A 40 16.83 1.50 3.62
CA ASP A 40 17.18 0.08 3.51
C ASP A 40 17.97 -0.19 2.23
N ILE A 41 17.57 0.39 1.09
CA ILE A 41 18.31 0.28 -0.17
C ILE A 41 19.72 0.90 -0.03
N MET A 42 19.83 2.08 0.60
CA MET A 42 21.14 2.74 0.78
C MET A 42 22.08 1.90 1.65
N VAL A 43 21.57 1.32 2.74
CA VAL A 43 22.34 0.41 3.60
C VAL A 43 22.79 -0.82 2.84
N ASP A 44 21.89 -1.50 2.13
CA ASP A 44 22.18 -2.73 1.39
C ASP A 44 23.19 -2.50 0.26
N ARG A 45 23.18 -1.32 -0.35
CA ARG A 45 24.11 -0.94 -1.42
C ARG A 45 25.42 -0.35 -0.90
N GLY A 46 25.62 -0.24 0.41
CA GLY A 46 26.80 0.35 1.02
C GLY A 46 26.96 1.86 0.73
N LEU A 47 25.83 2.56 0.50
CA LEU A 47 25.80 3.99 0.26
C LEU A 47 25.80 4.76 1.59
N PRO A 48 26.20 6.05 1.61
CA PRO A 48 26.09 6.89 2.81
C PRO A 48 24.63 6.88 3.31
N SER A 49 24.43 6.45 4.56
CA SER A 49 23.10 6.21 5.12
C SER A 49 22.87 6.89 6.47
N ASP A 50 23.63 7.96 6.73
CA ASP A 50 23.35 8.86 7.86
C ASP A 50 21.97 9.53 7.67
N PRO A 51 21.32 9.97 8.77
CA PRO A 51 19.96 10.51 8.73
C PRO A 51 19.76 11.67 7.74
N GLU A 52 20.73 12.57 7.64
CA GLU A 52 20.66 13.74 6.75
C GLU A 52 20.71 13.33 5.28
N THR A 53 21.60 12.41 4.93
CA THR A 53 21.73 11.88 3.57
C THR A 53 20.49 11.09 3.17
N VAL A 54 19.93 10.27 4.08
CA VAL A 54 18.67 9.54 3.84
C VAL A 54 17.50 10.51 3.61
N ASP A 55 17.38 11.55 4.42
CA ASP A 55 16.28 12.52 4.29
C ASP A 55 16.39 13.32 2.99
N ALA A 56 17.60 13.71 2.58
CA ALA A 56 17.85 14.36 1.29
C ALA A 56 17.55 13.43 0.10
N ALA A 57 17.88 12.14 0.22
CA ALA A 57 17.59 11.15 -0.81
C ALA A 57 16.07 10.86 -0.89
N MET A 58 15.41 10.74 0.26
CA MET A 58 13.95 10.57 0.33
C MET A 58 13.22 11.74 -0.33
N LYS A 59 13.65 12.98 -0.04
CA LYS A 59 13.07 14.16 -0.69
C LYS A 59 13.23 14.10 -2.20
N GLY A 60 14.42 13.80 -2.72
CA GLY A 60 14.67 13.67 -4.15
C GLY A 60 13.86 12.56 -4.81
N TYR A 61 13.66 11.43 -4.11
CA TYR A 61 12.77 10.35 -4.54
C TYR A 61 11.31 10.83 -4.63
N LEU A 62 10.80 11.49 -3.60
CA LEU A 62 9.41 11.98 -3.59
C LEU A 62 9.17 13.04 -4.66
N ASP A 63 10.12 13.96 -4.87
CA ASP A 63 10.06 14.96 -5.93
C ASP A 63 9.99 14.29 -7.30
N ALA A 64 10.82 13.28 -7.58
CA ALA A 64 10.82 12.54 -8.83
C ALA A 64 9.56 11.66 -9.01
N TYR A 65 9.06 11.07 -7.91
CA TYR A 65 7.84 10.26 -7.95
C TYR A 65 6.61 11.11 -8.23
N SER A 66 6.53 12.30 -7.63
CA SER A 66 5.43 13.24 -7.82
C SER A 66 5.31 13.78 -9.25
N GLN A 67 6.38 13.77 -10.03
CA GLN A 67 6.32 14.21 -11.44
C GLN A 67 5.45 13.29 -12.30
N ASP A 68 5.58 11.98 -12.13
CA ASP A 68 4.82 10.97 -12.87
C ASP A 68 4.55 9.73 -11.98
N PRO A 69 3.54 9.80 -11.09
CA PRO A 69 3.35 8.78 -10.05
C PRO A 69 2.62 7.53 -10.54
N ALA A 70 2.04 7.55 -11.75
CA ALA A 70 1.23 6.45 -12.29
C ALA A 70 1.46 6.18 -13.78
N GLY A 71 2.48 6.75 -14.41
CA GLY A 71 2.73 6.62 -15.85
C GLY A 71 2.98 5.19 -16.32
N ARG A 72 3.55 4.36 -15.45
CA ARG A 72 3.81 2.93 -15.70
C ARG A 72 2.90 2.01 -14.89
N CYS A 73 2.06 2.58 -14.02
CA CYS A 73 1.14 1.81 -13.20
C CYS A 73 0.12 1.07 -14.07
N ARG A 74 -0.16 -0.17 -13.70
CA ARG A 74 -1.23 -0.96 -14.30
C ARG A 74 -2.04 -1.59 -13.17
N LEU A 75 -3.35 -1.62 -13.34
CA LEU A 75 -4.19 -2.38 -12.44
C LEU A 75 -3.96 -3.87 -12.68
N PHE A 76 -4.04 -4.64 -11.60
CA PHE A 76 -4.12 -6.09 -11.73
C PHE A 76 -5.44 -6.49 -12.39
N ASP A 77 -5.49 -7.70 -12.92
CA ASP A 77 -6.65 -8.21 -13.62
C ASP A 77 -7.91 -8.11 -12.76
N HIS A 78 -9.00 -7.70 -13.36
CA HIS A 78 -10.33 -7.56 -12.76
C HIS A 78 -10.50 -6.50 -11.67
N VAL A 79 -9.46 -5.76 -11.26
CA VAL A 79 -9.54 -4.80 -10.15
C VAL A 79 -10.61 -3.74 -10.38
N ARG A 80 -10.70 -3.18 -11.59
CA ARG A 80 -11.69 -2.12 -11.90
C ARG A 80 -13.11 -2.65 -11.87
N GLU A 81 -13.35 -3.80 -12.46
CA GLU A 81 -14.64 -4.49 -12.47
C GLU A 81 -15.07 -4.88 -11.06
N ASP A 82 -14.13 -5.39 -10.26
CA ASP A 82 -14.39 -5.82 -8.89
C ASP A 82 -14.72 -4.64 -7.98
N LEU A 83 -13.98 -3.53 -8.09
CA LEU A 83 -14.30 -2.31 -7.33
C LEU A 83 -15.67 -1.76 -7.69
N ALA A 84 -16.04 -1.78 -8.98
CA ALA A 84 -17.36 -1.38 -9.42
C ALA A 84 -18.45 -2.31 -8.87
N ALA A 85 -18.21 -3.63 -8.84
CA ALA A 85 -19.14 -4.62 -8.30
C ALA A 85 -19.32 -4.45 -6.78
N LEU A 86 -18.23 -4.28 -6.03
CA LEU A 86 -18.25 -4.04 -4.58
C LEU A 86 -19.05 -2.76 -4.26
N HIS A 87 -18.74 -1.68 -4.95
CA HIS A 87 -19.45 -0.40 -4.79
C HIS A 87 -20.94 -0.53 -5.16
N GLY A 88 -21.26 -1.24 -6.26
CA GLY A 88 -22.65 -1.51 -6.68
C GLY A 88 -23.42 -2.39 -5.69
N ALA A 89 -22.73 -3.24 -4.94
CA ALA A 89 -23.29 -4.05 -3.85
C ALA A 89 -23.44 -3.28 -2.53
N GLY A 90 -23.10 -1.99 -2.50
CA GLY A 90 -23.20 -1.15 -1.31
C GLY A 90 -22.09 -1.40 -0.28
N ILE A 91 -20.99 -2.09 -0.67
CA ILE A 91 -19.85 -2.31 0.21
C ILE A 91 -19.02 -1.03 0.22
N ARG A 92 -18.83 -0.48 1.42
CA ARG A 92 -18.02 0.71 1.65
C ARG A 92 -16.54 0.37 1.64
N LEU A 93 -15.73 1.18 0.95
CA LEU A 93 -14.32 0.91 0.75
C LEU A 93 -13.45 2.04 1.30
N GLY A 94 -12.36 1.68 2.00
CA GLY A 94 -11.35 2.60 2.50
C GLY A 94 -9.95 2.14 2.13
N ILE A 95 -9.01 3.07 2.08
CA ILE A 95 -7.59 2.81 1.82
C ILE A 95 -6.75 3.17 3.04
N CYS A 96 -5.91 2.19 3.47
CA CYS A 96 -4.87 2.34 4.47
C CYS A 96 -3.52 2.02 3.81
N THR A 97 -2.68 3.03 3.56
CA THR A 97 -1.43 2.85 2.81
C THR A 97 -0.25 3.62 3.40
N ASN A 98 0.94 2.99 3.38
CA ASN A 98 2.20 3.66 3.76
C ASN A 98 2.76 4.60 2.66
N LYS A 99 2.01 4.78 1.57
CA LYS A 99 2.29 5.84 0.59
C LYS A 99 1.90 7.21 1.17
N PRO A 100 2.59 8.32 0.83
CA PRO A 100 2.16 9.65 1.22
C PRO A 100 0.73 9.98 0.79
N HIS A 101 0.00 10.72 1.62
CA HIS A 101 -1.43 10.96 1.46
C HIS A 101 -1.78 11.66 0.14
N GLU A 102 -1.15 12.79 -0.13
CA GLU A 102 -1.40 13.55 -1.38
C GLU A 102 -1.05 12.73 -2.63
N LEU A 103 0.03 11.96 -2.56
CA LEU A 103 0.45 11.10 -3.65
C LEU A 103 -0.54 9.95 -3.89
N THR A 104 -1.12 9.42 -2.81
CA THR A 104 -2.20 8.42 -2.88
C THR A 104 -3.43 8.98 -3.58
N ALA A 105 -3.91 10.14 -3.15
CA ALA A 105 -5.07 10.80 -3.75
C ALA A 105 -4.85 11.04 -5.25
N ARG A 106 -3.70 11.60 -5.61
CA ARG A 106 -3.36 11.87 -7.01
C ARG A 106 -3.29 10.61 -7.87
N ILE A 107 -2.76 9.49 -7.35
CA ILE A 107 -2.72 8.21 -8.08
C ILE A 107 -4.13 7.66 -8.28
N LEU A 108 -5.00 7.76 -7.27
CA LEU A 108 -6.39 7.33 -7.39
C LEU A 108 -7.14 8.12 -8.46
N ASP A 109 -6.92 9.42 -8.54
CA ASP A 109 -7.51 10.28 -9.57
C ASP A 109 -6.98 9.91 -10.98
N LEU A 110 -5.66 9.79 -11.14
CA LEU A 110 -5.04 9.42 -12.42
C LEU A 110 -5.50 8.06 -12.94
N LEU A 111 -5.83 7.13 -12.04
CA LEU A 111 -6.33 5.81 -12.39
C LEU A 111 -7.86 5.74 -12.46
N ASP A 112 -8.56 6.86 -12.21
CA ASP A 112 -10.04 6.94 -12.16
C ASP A 112 -10.62 5.91 -11.16
N LEU A 113 -10.02 5.84 -9.96
CA LEU A 113 -10.42 4.94 -8.88
C LEU A 113 -10.97 5.65 -7.65
N ALA A 114 -10.73 6.96 -7.50
CA ALA A 114 -11.10 7.71 -6.29
C ALA A 114 -12.59 7.57 -5.93
N ARG A 115 -13.47 7.50 -6.93
CA ARG A 115 -14.92 7.36 -6.78
C ARG A 115 -15.39 6.10 -6.05
N TYR A 116 -14.54 5.08 -5.91
CA TYR A 116 -14.90 3.83 -5.24
C TYR A 116 -14.60 3.84 -3.74
N PHE A 117 -13.85 4.84 -3.25
CA PHE A 117 -13.38 4.87 -1.89
C PHE A 117 -13.96 6.06 -1.11
N ASP A 118 -14.53 5.79 0.06
CA ASP A 118 -15.06 6.82 0.96
C ASP A 118 -13.93 7.58 1.65
N VAL A 119 -12.85 6.88 1.97
CA VAL A 119 -11.69 7.41 2.70
C VAL A 119 -10.40 6.79 2.14
N ALA A 120 -9.36 7.59 2.02
CA ALA A 120 -8.00 7.11 1.74
C ALA A 120 -7.03 7.84 2.67
N LEU A 121 -6.36 7.12 3.57
CA LEU A 121 -5.35 7.70 4.46
C LEU A 121 -3.95 7.18 4.09
N GLY A 122 -3.05 8.13 3.81
CA GLY A 122 -1.62 7.88 3.62
C GLY A 122 -0.85 7.92 4.93
N ALA A 123 0.44 7.55 4.87
CA ALA A 123 1.29 7.42 6.05
C ALA A 123 1.46 8.71 6.87
N ASP A 124 1.42 9.86 6.22
CA ASP A 124 1.58 11.20 6.78
C ASP A 124 0.25 11.86 7.22
N ALA A 125 -0.87 11.17 7.01
CA ALA A 125 -2.19 11.60 7.48
C ALA A 125 -2.53 11.05 8.88
N VAL A 126 -1.65 10.24 9.47
CA VAL A 126 -1.86 9.58 10.77
C VAL A 126 -0.60 9.70 11.65
N PRO A 127 -0.73 9.64 12.98
CA PRO A 127 0.42 9.74 13.89
C PRO A 127 1.42 8.58 13.74
N ALA A 128 0.95 7.37 13.39
CA ALA A 128 1.78 6.20 13.18
C ALA A 128 1.23 5.38 12.02
N CYS A 129 2.10 5.00 11.08
CA CYS A 129 1.72 4.22 9.90
C CYS A 129 1.89 2.72 10.11
N LYS A 130 1.40 1.90 9.17
CA LYS A 130 1.55 0.44 9.23
C LYS A 130 3.02 0.03 9.45
N PRO A 131 3.29 -0.95 10.33
CA PRO A 131 2.38 -1.94 10.92
C PRO A 131 1.65 -1.51 12.20
N ASP A 132 1.71 -0.23 12.60
CA ASP A 132 0.92 0.26 13.74
C ASP A 132 -0.58 0.13 13.44
N PRO A 133 -1.39 -0.48 14.35
CA PRO A 133 -2.82 -0.66 14.15
C PRO A 133 -3.58 0.66 14.07
N GLY A 134 -3.07 1.74 14.66
CA GLY A 134 -3.68 3.07 14.66
C GLY A 134 -3.98 3.59 13.26
N HIS A 135 -3.16 3.23 12.26
CA HIS A 135 -3.43 3.63 10.87
C HIS A 135 -4.72 3.01 10.33
N LEU A 136 -4.90 1.70 10.52
CA LEU A 136 -6.11 1.00 10.06
C LEU A 136 -7.34 1.42 10.84
N LEU A 137 -7.20 1.60 12.17
CA LEU A 137 -8.26 2.08 13.03
C LEU A 137 -8.69 3.52 12.67
N ALA A 138 -7.76 4.40 12.29
CA ALA A 138 -8.08 5.75 11.83
C ALA A 138 -8.91 5.74 10.54
N VAL A 139 -8.66 4.82 9.61
CA VAL A 139 -9.51 4.63 8.41
C VAL A 139 -10.91 4.20 8.82
N ALA A 140 -11.03 3.21 9.72
CA ALA A 140 -12.32 2.72 10.20
C ALA A 140 -13.12 3.82 10.92
N GLU A 141 -12.45 4.62 11.75
CA GLU A 141 -13.05 5.78 12.44
C GLU A 141 -13.54 6.85 11.45
N ALA A 142 -12.72 7.23 10.47
CA ALA A 142 -13.07 8.20 9.45
C ALA A 142 -14.27 7.72 8.59
N MET A 143 -14.41 6.42 8.41
CA MET A 143 -15.56 5.80 7.76
C MET A 143 -16.75 5.57 8.70
N GLN A 144 -16.62 5.84 10.00
CA GLN A 144 -17.63 5.59 11.02
C GLN A 144 -18.11 4.12 11.05
N LEU A 145 -17.15 3.18 10.96
CA LEU A 145 -17.45 1.75 10.96
C LEU A 145 -17.54 1.21 12.40
N GLU A 146 -18.52 0.36 12.64
CA GLU A 146 -18.65 -0.35 13.92
C GLU A 146 -17.62 -1.49 14.01
N PRO A 147 -16.99 -1.70 15.18
CA PRO A 147 -16.07 -2.81 15.40
C PRO A 147 -16.71 -4.16 15.02
N GLY A 148 -15.95 -5.01 14.33
CA GLY A 148 -16.41 -6.33 13.91
C GLY A 148 -17.24 -6.35 12.62
N THR A 149 -17.52 -5.21 11.99
CA THR A 149 -18.31 -5.13 10.75
C THR A 149 -17.46 -4.95 9.49
N TYR A 150 -16.14 -4.93 9.61
CA TYR A 150 -15.22 -4.71 8.49
C TYR A 150 -14.03 -5.66 8.54
N ALA A 151 -13.36 -5.78 7.42
CA ALA A 151 -12.15 -6.58 7.26
C ALA A 151 -11.07 -5.78 6.55
N TYR A 152 -9.82 -6.20 6.68
CA TYR A 152 -8.70 -5.61 5.97
C TYR A 152 -8.22 -6.54 4.86
N VAL A 153 -8.02 -5.97 3.67
CA VAL A 153 -7.50 -6.68 2.50
C VAL A 153 -6.12 -6.11 2.17
N GLY A 154 -5.14 -6.96 2.01
CA GLY A 154 -3.77 -6.53 1.72
C GLY A 154 -2.97 -7.57 0.97
N ASP A 155 -1.71 -7.25 0.68
CA ASP A 155 -0.81 -8.07 -0.12
C ASP A 155 0.52 -8.38 0.57
N THR A 156 0.80 -7.75 1.72
CA THR A 156 2.09 -7.82 2.40
C THR A 156 2.02 -8.34 3.84
N ARG A 157 3.17 -8.73 4.39
CA ARG A 157 3.32 -9.02 5.82
C ARG A 157 3.02 -7.81 6.71
N VAL A 158 3.28 -6.60 6.21
CA VAL A 158 2.99 -5.35 6.92
C VAL A 158 1.48 -5.20 7.10
N ASP A 159 0.70 -5.51 6.07
CA ASP A 159 -0.76 -5.49 6.12
C ASP A 159 -1.30 -6.52 7.11
N GLN A 160 -0.80 -7.75 7.01
CA GLN A 160 -1.19 -8.83 7.93
C GLN A 160 -0.85 -8.49 9.38
N ALA A 161 0.34 -7.93 9.64
CA ALA A 161 0.74 -7.51 10.98
C ALA A 161 -0.16 -6.38 11.52
N THR A 162 -0.53 -5.42 10.66
CA THR A 162 -1.45 -4.32 11.01
C THR A 162 -2.83 -4.85 11.39
N ALA A 163 -3.41 -5.72 10.55
CA ALA A 163 -4.72 -6.32 10.81
C ALA A 163 -4.72 -7.13 12.10
N ARG A 164 -3.68 -7.95 12.31
CA ARG A 164 -3.51 -8.74 13.54
C ARG A 164 -3.42 -7.86 14.78
N ALA A 165 -2.61 -6.79 14.72
CA ALA A 165 -2.45 -5.86 15.84
C ALA A 165 -3.75 -5.09 16.16
N ALA A 166 -4.57 -4.81 15.13
CA ALA A 166 -5.87 -4.16 15.26
C ALA A 166 -7.01 -5.14 15.66
N GLY A 167 -6.78 -6.46 15.65
CA GLY A 167 -7.82 -7.47 15.88
C GLY A 167 -8.86 -7.55 14.76
N ILE A 168 -8.48 -7.22 13.53
CA ILE A 168 -9.38 -7.14 12.36
C ILE A 168 -9.13 -8.36 11.46
N PRO A 169 -10.20 -9.02 10.93
CA PRO A 169 -10.05 -10.09 9.96
C PRO A 169 -9.24 -9.63 8.74
N PHE A 170 -8.30 -10.47 8.30
CA PHE A 170 -7.41 -10.17 7.17
C PHE A 170 -7.64 -11.13 6.01
N PHE A 171 -7.72 -10.57 4.81
CA PHE A 171 -7.77 -11.30 3.56
C PHE A 171 -6.59 -10.92 2.66
N VAL A 172 -6.02 -11.89 1.96
CA VAL A 172 -4.91 -11.66 1.04
C VAL A 172 -5.40 -11.74 -0.40
N VAL A 173 -5.00 -10.76 -1.21
CA VAL A 173 -5.29 -10.70 -2.65
C VAL A 173 -4.43 -11.70 -3.44
N PRO A 174 -4.88 -12.18 -4.63
CA PRO A 174 -4.17 -13.21 -5.40
C PRO A 174 -2.79 -12.76 -5.90
N TRP A 175 -2.57 -11.46 -6.08
CA TRP A 175 -1.28 -10.88 -6.45
C TRP A 175 -0.40 -10.53 -5.25
N GLY A 176 -0.87 -10.77 -4.03
CA GLY A 176 -0.10 -10.65 -2.80
C GLY A 176 0.96 -11.75 -2.73
N THR A 177 2.15 -11.45 -3.20
CA THR A 177 3.22 -12.43 -3.39
C THR A 177 4.39 -12.29 -2.43
N GLY A 178 4.27 -11.45 -1.43
CA GLY A 178 5.31 -11.33 -0.42
C GLY A 178 5.56 -12.67 0.26
N PRO A 179 6.79 -13.20 0.29
CA PRO A 179 7.10 -14.40 1.04
C PRO A 179 6.68 -14.21 2.49
N GLY A 180 5.82 -15.12 3.00
CA GLY A 180 5.44 -15.21 4.41
C GLY A 180 4.14 -14.52 4.82
N VAL A 181 3.24 -14.21 3.90
CA VAL A 181 1.83 -13.98 4.26
C VAL A 181 1.17 -15.35 4.41
N GLU A 182 0.95 -15.75 5.65
CA GLU A 182 0.31 -17.02 5.99
C GLU A 182 -1.11 -16.76 6.50
N VAL A 183 -2.10 -17.14 5.72
CA VAL A 183 -3.51 -17.06 6.09
C VAL A 183 -4.23 -18.39 5.78
N PRO A 184 -5.32 -18.71 6.50
CA PRO A 184 -6.17 -19.83 6.16
C PRO A 184 -6.67 -19.75 4.71
N ALA A 185 -6.96 -20.90 4.09
CA ALA A 185 -7.36 -20.95 2.68
C ALA A 185 -8.59 -20.08 2.37
N GLN A 186 -9.55 -20.02 3.28
CA GLN A 186 -10.76 -19.19 3.15
C GLN A 186 -10.49 -17.68 3.19
N ASN A 187 -9.32 -17.26 3.65
CA ASN A 187 -8.90 -15.85 3.67
C ASN A 187 -8.04 -15.48 2.46
N ARG A 188 -7.85 -16.40 1.51
CA ARG A 188 -7.19 -16.14 0.22
C ARG A 188 -8.26 -15.83 -0.83
N LEU A 189 -8.26 -14.59 -1.31
CA LEU A 189 -9.17 -14.19 -2.38
C LEU A 189 -8.66 -14.71 -3.73
N SER A 190 -9.55 -15.12 -4.61
CA SER A 190 -9.23 -15.34 -6.04
C SER A 190 -9.33 -14.02 -6.80
N ARG A 191 -10.21 -13.13 -6.34
CA ARG A 191 -10.43 -11.77 -6.83
C ARG A 191 -11.11 -10.94 -5.74
N LEU A 192 -11.15 -9.61 -5.88
CA LEU A 192 -11.78 -8.74 -4.87
C LEU A 192 -13.29 -8.95 -4.78
N ALA A 193 -13.96 -9.32 -5.88
CA ALA A 193 -15.40 -9.59 -5.89
C ALA A 193 -15.82 -10.79 -5.01
N ASP A 194 -14.89 -11.65 -4.59
CA ASP A 194 -15.16 -12.73 -3.64
C ASP A 194 -15.70 -12.21 -2.29
N LEU A 195 -15.42 -10.94 -1.97
CA LEU A 195 -15.95 -10.27 -0.76
C LEU A 195 -17.45 -9.96 -0.82
N ILE A 196 -18.11 -10.05 -2.01
CA ILE A 196 -19.55 -9.84 -2.18
C ILE A 196 -20.33 -11.09 -1.74
N ALA A 197 -19.76 -12.28 -1.93
CA ALA A 197 -20.37 -13.49 -1.44
C ALA A 197 -20.39 -13.46 0.10
N PRO A 198 -21.44 -13.98 0.76
CA PRO A 198 -21.46 -14.03 2.21
C PRO A 198 -20.33 -14.96 2.66
N THR A 199 -19.16 -14.39 2.86
CA THR A 199 -18.15 -15.01 3.70
C THR A 199 -18.83 -15.14 5.05
N ALA A 200 -19.20 -16.35 5.43
CA ALA A 200 -19.60 -16.64 6.79
C ALA A 200 -18.43 -16.22 7.68
N VAL A 201 -18.45 -14.98 8.11
CA VAL A 201 -17.62 -14.50 9.21
C VAL A 201 -18.14 -15.28 10.41
N ALA A 202 -17.56 -16.46 10.63
CA ALA A 202 -17.79 -17.22 11.82
C ALA A 202 -17.35 -16.33 12.98
N ALA A 203 -18.33 -15.76 13.66
CA ALA A 203 -18.16 -15.31 15.01
C ALA A 203 -17.71 -16.53 15.85
N GLN A 204 -16.47 -16.56 16.26
CA GLN A 204 -15.96 -17.38 17.35
C GLN A 204 -15.31 -16.49 18.37
#